data_44411b24620f6f9459a9d0859c86304d
#
_entry.id   44411b24620f6f9459a9d0859c86304d
#
_cell.length_a   1.000
_cell.length_b   1.000
_cell.length_c   1.000
_cell.angle_alpha   90.00
_cell.angle_beta   90.00
_cell.angle_gamma   90.00
#
_symmetry.space_group_name_H-M   'P 1'
#
loop_
_entity.id
_entity.type
_entity.pdbx_description
1 polymer ?
#
loop_
_entity_poly.entity_id
_entity_poly.type
_entity_poly.pdbx_seq_one_letter_code
_entity_poly.pdbx_strand_id
1 'polypeptide(L)'
;GEAAKVTFRTQLGFSQLASKDWDQMNTDERIQFEKEVGLDKGQDYEKLSKTNINWLDKVYNDTAPLQNYELSVNGGTEKLNYYVSGSYYDQDGIAVGSTFERVGFRANVEAKANKWLKIGTNSMFAYQEVEQSDDGEYALWAPISASFFMLPYWNPYKEDGSLALQDDGSWKGTTENPLAWMANNPLSNKKYKLLSTFYAEVTPVKNLTIRSQLSADYGHTTSFYQSFPSYKPNNNYGGAQRSSFDMLNLMITNTANYRFMLNDVHSFNFMVGQEGENYHYEGFQLTTRGQTNDILTNLASGSTASSWSDPVTEYSFLSFFARGEYNYDDRYYADFSIRGDGSSRFGTDNHWGAFWSVGFMWNLRKEKFMQKYDWLTNAQIAVNTGTSGNSSINNYEHLALVSGGYKYDNESGIAISQLGNEELSWESTWATNVALHLGFIDRINLDVEFYNKKTTNMLMAVPISYTSTGFGTRWDNVGAMRNRGVEINVGADVLRIKDFKWNVNANVCYNKNEITELY
;
A
#
# COMPACT_ATOMS: atom_id res chain seq x y z
N GLY A 1 -31.35 3.29 25.74
CA GLY A 1 -30.59 2.94 24.54
C GLY A 1 -30.77 4.02 23.50
N GLU A 2 -29.74 4.30 22.72
CA GLU A 2 -29.89 5.20 21.59
C GLU A 2 -30.70 4.52 20.47
N ALA A 3 -31.66 5.25 19.89
CA ALA A 3 -32.41 4.78 18.75
C ALA A 3 -31.46 4.50 17.57
N ALA A 4 -31.79 3.49 16.76
CA ALA A 4 -31.00 3.19 15.58
C ALA A 4 -30.95 4.41 14.65
N LYS A 5 -29.73 4.83 14.27
CA LYS A 5 -29.51 5.91 13.33
C LYS A 5 -29.14 5.33 11.97
N VAL A 6 -29.93 5.66 10.97
CA VAL A 6 -29.65 5.33 9.57
C VAL A 6 -28.96 6.53 8.92
N THR A 7 -27.86 6.27 8.24
CA THR A 7 -27.11 7.30 7.53
C THR A 7 -26.86 6.84 6.11
N PHE A 8 -27.23 7.66 5.14
CA PHE A 8 -26.86 7.51 3.75
C PHE A 8 -25.82 8.57 3.38
N ARG A 9 -24.74 8.14 2.76
CA ARG A 9 -23.68 9.01 2.26
C ARG A 9 -23.50 8.77 0.77
N THR A 10 -23.30 9.85 0.03
CA THR A 10 -22.89 9.80 -1.37
C THR A 10 -21.71 10.73 -1.58
N GLN A 11 -20.80 10.28 -2.41
CA GLN A 11 -19.68 11.07 -2.89
C GLN A 11 -19.64 10.94 -4.41
N LEU A 12 -19.78 12.04 -5.09
CA LEU A 12 -19.66 12.14 -6.54
C LEU A 12 -18.46 13.03 -6.85
N GLY A 13 -17.66 12.60 -7.77
CA GLY A 13 -16.45 13.31 -8.14
C GLY A 13 -15.97 12.93 -9.53
N PHE A 14 -14.88 13.54 -9.92
CA PHE A 14 -14.15 13.16 -11.12
C PHE A 14 -12.66 13.35 -10.90
N SER A 15 -11.88 12.57 -11.60
CA SER A 15 -10.42 12.69 -11.69
C SER A 15 -10.03 13.16 -13.10
N GLN A 16 -8.92 13.84 -13.19
CA GLN A 16 -8.31 14.23 -14.47
C GLN A 16 -6.80 14.23 -14.32
N LEU A 17 -6.09 14.16 -15.40
CA LEU A 17 -4.64 14.29 -15.39
C LEU A 17 -4.26 15.67 -14.81
N ALA A 18 -3.40 15.69 -13.79
CA ALA A 18 -3.07 16.91 -13.04
C ALA A 18 -2.37 17.97 -13.89
N SER A 19 -1.57 17.55 -14.85
CA SER A 19 -0.93 18.42 -15.84
C SER A 19 -0.92 17.72 -17.19
N LYS A 20 -1.30 18.45 -18.22
CA LYS A 20 -1.16 18.09 -19.64
C LYS A 20 -0.14 19.00 -20.34
N ASP A 21 0.67 19.73 -19.58
CA ASP A 21 1.60 20.78 -20.07
C ASP A 21 2.89 20.17 -20.65
N TRP A 22 2.77 19.01 -21.27
CA TRP A 22 3.84 18.46 -22.09
C TRP A 22 3.75 19.09 -23.47
N ASP A 23 4.74 19.90 -23.78
CA ASP A 23 4.83 20.61 -25.06
C ASP A 23 5.18 19.61 -26.17
N GLN A 24 4.14 18.90 -26.65
CA GLN A 24 4.28 17.93 -27.73
C GLN A 24 4.20 18.63 -29.08
N MET A 25 5.08 18.22 -29.98
CA MET A 25 5.04 18.70 -31.35
C MET A 25 3.70 18.33 -32.00
N ASN A 26 3.04 19.31 -32.61
CA ASN A 26 1.98 19.07 -33.57
C ASN A 26 2.55 18.51 -34.88
N THR A 27 1.69 18.14 -35.82
CA THR A 27 2.11 17.51 -37.07
C THR A 27 3.04 18.39 -37.91
N ASP A 28 2.78 19.69 -37.99
CA ASP A 28 3.61 20.60 -38.80
C ASP A 28 5.00 20.79 -38.18
N GLU A 29 5.07 20.96 -36.86
CA GLU A 29 6.32 21.02 -36.10
C GLU A 29 7.12 19.74 -36.23
N ARG A 30 6.44 18.59 -36.14
CA ARG A 30 7.08 17.28 -36.28
C ARG A 30 7.65 17.08 -37.69
N ILE A 31 6.92 17.45 -38.74
CA ILE A 31 7.37 17.38 -40.13
C ILE A 31 8.59 18.31 -40.34
N GLN A 32 8.53 19.53 -39.79
CA GLN A 32 9.66 20.46 -39.86
C GLN A 32 10.89 19.84 -39.17
N PHE A 33 10.75 19.34 -37.97
CA PHE A 33 11.83 18.69 -37.23
C PHE A 33 12.45 17.51 -38.01
N GLU A 34 11.63 16.64 -38.61
CA GLU A 34 12.09 15.50 -39.40
C GLU A 34 12.94 15.95 -40.63
N LYS A 35 12.54 17.01 -41.29
CA LYS A 35 13.32 17.60 -42.40
C LYS A 35 14.65 18.17 -41.92
N GLU A 36 14.65 18.89 -40.80
CA GLU A 36 15.85 19.51 -40.24
C GLU A 36 16.90 18.50 -39.77
N VAL A 37 16.46 17.36 -39.16
CA VAL A 37 17.38 16.32 -38.66
C VAL A 37 17.68 15.21 -39.67
N GLY A 38 17.19 15.34 -40.92
CA GLY A 38 17.45 14.37 -41.97
C GLY A 38 16.72 13.02 -41.83
N LEU A 39 15.57 13.01 -41.16
CA LEU A 39 14.69 11.86 -41.09
C LEU A 39 13.70 11.77 -42.24
N ASP A 40 13.77 12.71 -43.18
CA ASP A 40 13.01 12.68 -44.43
C ASP A 40 13.53 11.52 -45.32
N LYS A 41 12.71 10.49 -45.44
CA LYS A 41 12.98 9.28 -46.27
C LYS A 41 12.01 9.17 -47.44
N GLY A 42 11.45 10.31 -47.90
CA GLY A 42 10.47 10.33 -48.99
C GLY A 42 9.02 10.11 -48.54
N GLN A 43 8.70 10.41 -47.26
CA GLN A 43 7.33 10.40 -46.79
C GLN A 43 6.48 11.46 -47.53
N ASP A 44 5.20 11.13 -47.78
CA ASP A 44 4.22 12.06 -48.34
C ASP A 44 3.73 13.05 -47.24
N TYR A 45 4.53 14.05 -46.98
CA TYR A 45 4.23 15.06 -45.95
C TYR A 45 2.98 15.90 -46.26
N GLU A 46 2.59 16.07 -47.53
CA GLU A 46 1.35 16.74 -47.89
C GLU A 46 0.13 15.94 -47.40
N LYS A 47 0.21 14.65 -47.51
CA LYS A 47 -0.83 13.73 -46.98
C LYS A 47 -0.81 13.69 -45.48
N LEU A 48 0.36 13.59 -44.84
CA LEU A 48 0.52 13.49 -43.39
C LEU A 48 0.06 14.77 -42.68
N SER A 49 0.28 15.94 -43.25
CA SER A 49 -0.12 17.24 -42.68
C SER A 49 -1.65 17.41 -42.51
N LYS A 50 -2.45 16.53 -43.15
CA LYS A 50 -3.91 16.55 -43.01
C LYS A 50 -4.41 15.94 -41.70
N THR A 51 -3.52 15.28 -40.94
CA THR A 51 -3.84 14.60 -39.67
C THR A 51 -3.01 15.24 -38.56
N ASN A 52 -3.67 15.62 -37.47
CA ASN A 52 -3.00 16.13 -36.28
C ASN A 52 -3.70 15.55 -35.03
N ILE A 53 -3.07 14.58 -34.42
CA ILE A 53 -3.59 13.85 -33.25
C ILE A 53 -2.83 14.29 -32.01
N ASN A 54 -3.57 14.76 -31.01
CA ASN A 54 -3.06 14.87 -29.66
C ASN A 54 -3.21 13.50 -28.96
N TRP A 55 -2.14 12.78 -28.78
CA TRP A 55 -2.18 11.44 -28.20
C TRP A 55 -2.54 11.43 -26.71
N LEU A 56 -2.28 12.53 -25.97
CA LEU A 56 -2.76 12.68 -24.59
C LEU A 56 -4.29 12.56 -24.52
N ASP A 57 -5.01 13.20 -25.44
CA ASP A 57 -6.48 13.17 -25.48
C ASP A 57 -7.04 11.83 -26.00
N LYS A 58 -6.19 10.94 -26.52
CA LYS A 58 -6.60 9.61 -26.99
C LYS A 58 -6.40 8.53 -25.95
N VAL A 59 -5.39 8.67 -25.09
CA VAL A 59 -5.01 7.65 -24.11
C VAL A 59 -5.40 8.02 -22.67
N TYR A 60 -5.80 9.29 -22.45
CA TYR A 60 -6.31 9.75 -21.16
C TYR A 60 -7.74 10.28 -21.28
N ASN A 61 -8.55 9.95 -20.30
CA ASN A 61 -9.88 10.53 -20.15
C ASN A 61 -9.77 11.99 -19.70
N ASP A 62 -10.52 12.89 -20.35
CA ASP A 62 -10.59 14.30 -19.93
C ASP A 62 -11.19 14.43 -18.53
N THR A 63 -12.17 13.60 -18.23
CA THR A 63 -12.78 13.44 -16.92
C THR A 63 -13.05 11.96 -16.67
N ALA A 64 -12.55 11.44 -15.56
CA ALA A 64 -12.79 10.10 -15.09
C ALA A 64 -13.77 10.18 -13.90
N PRO A 65 -15.05 9.81 -14.07
CA PRO A 65 -16.04 9.91 -13.02
C PRO A 65 -15.75 8.95 -11.87
N LEU A 66 -16.21 9.34 -10.68
CA LEU A 66 -16.14 8.58 -9.46
C LEU A 66 -17.46 8.70 -8.72
N GLN A 67 -18.00 7.59 -8.26
CA GLN A 67 -19.19 7.56 -7.43
C GLN A 67 -19.02 6.57 -6.27
N ASN A 68 -19.48 6.98 -5.10
CA ASN A 68 -19.47 6.17 -3.89
C ASN A 68 -20.77 6.36 -3.14
N TYR A 69 -21.41 5.27 -2.79
CA TYR A 69 -22.66 5.22 -2.04
C TYR A 69 -22.47 4.33 -0.81
N GLU A 70 -22.82 4.83 0.36
CA GLU A 70 -22.77 4.07 1.61
C GLU A 70 -24.10 4.23 2.36
N LEU A 71 -24.68 3.12 2.74
CA LEU A 71 -25.79 3.05 3.68
C LEU A 71 -25.28 2.40 4.96
N SER A 72 -25.43 3.09 6.09
CA SER A 72 -25.04 2.57 7.39
C SER A 72 -26.13 2.69 8.43
N VAL A 73 -26.12 1.74 9.35
CA VAL A 73 -27.01 1.71 10.52
C VAL A 73 -26.15 1.51 11.76
N ASN A 74 -26.28 2.40 12.71
CA ASN A 74 -25.65 2.25 14.03
C ASN A 74 -26.65 2.50 15.15
N GLY A 75 -26.42 1.83 16.25
CA GLY A 75 -27.26 1.99 17.43
C GLY A 75 -26.67 1.24 18.62
N GLY A 76 -27.30 1.39 19.76
CA GLY A 76 -26.81 0.72 20.94
C GLY A 76 -27.77 0.73 22.11
N THR A 77 -27.52 -0.20 23.00
CA THR A 77 -28.10 -0.30 24.34
C THR A 77 -26.95 -0.33 25.35
N GLU A 78 -27.27 -0.37 26.64
CA GLU A 78 -26.22 -0.62 27.66
C GLU A 78 -25.46 -1.91 27.47
N LYS A 79 -26.05 -2.89 26.76
CA LYS A 79 -25.51 -4.24 26.58
C LYS A 79 -25.00 -4.54 25.17
N LEU A 80 -25.43 -3.79 24.16
CA LEU A 80 -25.13 -4.08 22.76
C LEU A 80 -24.87 -2.76 22.02
N ASN A 81 -23.73 -2.67 21.35
CA ASN A 81 -23.41 -1.62 20.39
C ASN A 81 -23.18 -2.27 19.02
N TYR A 82 -23.70 -1.66 17.97
CA TYR A 82 -23.50 -2.16 16.62
C TYR A 82 -23.36 -1.02 15.62
N TYR A 83 -22.58 -1.30 14.58
CA TYR A 83 -22.49 -0.54 13.35
C TYR A 83 -22.47 -1.54 12.19
N VAL A 84 -23.36 -1.34 11.21
CA VAL A 84 -23.40 -2.15 9.98
C VAL A 84 -23.48 -1.20 8.81
N SER A 85 -22.70 -1.44 7.76
CA SER A 85 -22.78 -0.67 6.52
C SER A 85 -22.61 -1.53 5.28
N GLY A 86 -23.24 -1.10 4.18
CA GLY A 86 -23.01 -1.58 2.84
C GLY A 86 -22.58 -0.41 1.96
N SER A 87 -21.63 -0.64 1.06
CA SER A 87 -21.10 0.39 0.16
C SER A 87 -20.92 -0.14 -1.26
N TYR A 88 -21.11 0.75 -2.22
CA TYR A 88 -20.77 0.56 -3.63
C TYR A 88 -19.90 1.71 -4.07
N TYR A 89 -18.77 1.39 -4.67
CA TYR A 89 -17.80 2.33 -5.21
C TYR A 89 -17.51 1.96 -6.66
N ASP A 90 -17.53 2.95 -7.54
CA ASP A 90 -17.25 2.81 -8.96
C ASP A 90 -16.43 4.02 -9.42
N GLN A 91 -15.35 3.76 -10.15
CA GLN A 91 -14.43 4.79 -10.63
C GLN A 91 -13.85 4.39 -11.98
N ASP A 92 -13.94 5.30 -12.93
CA ASP A 92 -13.13 5.24 -14.13
C ASP A 92 -11.71 5.73 -13.85
N GLY A 93 -10.71 5.07 -14.44
CA GLY A 93 -9.33 5.54 -14.39
C GLY A 93 -9.07 6.73 -15.31
N ILE A 94 -8.05 7.51 -15.02
CA ILE A 94 -7.59 8.59 -15.92
C ILE A 94 -7.03 8.03 -17.23
N ALA A 95 -6.44 6.83 -17.22
CA ALA A 95 -6.04 6.12 -18.44
C ALA A 95 -7.25 5.40 -19.04
N VAL A 96 -7.42 5.50 -20.35
CA VAL A 96 -8.50 4.83 -21.11
C VAL A 96 -8.41 3.31 -20.89
N GLY A 97 -9.57 2.65 -20.67
CA GLY A 97 -9.65 1.20 -20.44
C GLY A 97 -9.31 0.76 -19.02
N SER A 98 -9.19 1.68 -18.07
CA SER A 98 -9.01 1.35 -16.65
C SER A 98 -10.29 1.64 -15.89
N THR A 99 -10.79 0.65 -15.12
CA THR A 99 -11.98 0.80 -14.25
C THR A 99 -11.74 0.12 -12.90
N PHE A 100 -12.41 0.59 -11.88
CA PHE A 100 -12.40 0.00 -10.55
C PHE A 100 -13.79 -0.01 -9.95
N GLU A 101 -14.30 -1.20 -9.64
CA GLU A 101 -15.55 -1.39 -8.90
C GLU A 101 -15.30 -2.07 -7.55
N ARG A 102 -16.06 -1.68 -6.53
CA ARG A 102 -16.02 -2.33 -5.22
C ARG A 102 -17.39 -2.36 -4.56
N VAL A 103 -17.79 -3.55 -4.13
CA VAL A 103 -18.91 -3.75 -3.20
C VAL A 103 -18.34 -4.10 -1.83
N GLY A 104 -18.74 -3.38 -0.80
CA GLY A 104 -18.26 -3.57 0.57
C GLY A 104 -19.37 -3.78 1.57
N PHE A 105 -19.10 -4.62 2.57
CA PHE A 105 -19.96 -4.81 3.74
C PHE A 105 -19.10 -4.75 4.99
N ARG A 106 -19.58 -4.05 6.03
CA ARG A 106 -18.91 -3.95 7.34
C ARG A 106 -19.90 -4.20 8.46
N ALA A 107 -19.47 -4.96 9.45
CA ALA A 107 -20.21 -5.19 10.70
C ALA A 107 -19.27 -5.08 11.90
N ASN A 108 -19.53 -4.14 12.79
CA ASN A 108 -18.87 -3.99 14.07
C ASN A 108 -19.94 -4.21 15.15
N VAL A 109 -19.78 -5.22 15.97
CA VAL A 109 -20.74 -5.57 17.02
C VAL A 109 -19.98 -5.81 18.31
N GLU A 110 -20.43 -5.17 19.39
CA GLU A 110 -19.91 -5.37 20.73
C GLU A 110 -21.06 -5.67 21.70
N ALA A 111 -20.96 -6.76 22.43
CA ALA A 111 -21.96 -7.18 23.41
C ALA A 111 -21.33 -7.38 24.79
N LYS A 112 -21.93 -6.76 25.81
CA LYS A 112 -21.65 -7.04 27.23
C LYS A 112 -22.49 -8.24 27.65
N ALA A 113 -21.92 -9.43 27.58
CA ALA A 113 -22.61 -10.68 27.94
C ALA A 113 -23.02 -10.68 29.43
N ASN A 114 -22.16 -10.09 30.27
CA ASN A 114 -22.45 -9.86 31.70
C ASN A 114 -21.52 -8.73 32.24
N LYS A 115 -21.45 -8.59 33.59
CA LYS A 115 -20.67 -7.53 34.24
C LYS A 115 -19.15 -7.65 34.05
N TRP A 116 -18.65 -8.86 33.76
CA TRP A 116 -17.23 -9.16 33.64
C TRP A 116 -16.80 -9.65 32.25
N LEU A 117 -17.75 -9.90 31.33
CA LEU A 117 -17.47 -10.42 29.98
C LEU A 117 -18.06 -9.52 28.90
N LYS A 118 -17.21 -9.06 28.02
CA LYS A 118 -17.53 -8.37 26.77
C LYS A 118 -16.98 -9.18 25.60
N ILE A 119 -17.77 -9.34 24.55
CA ILE A 119 -17.38 -10.00 23.31
C ILE A 119 -17.67 -9.07 22.15
N GLY A 120 -16.89 -9.14 21.09
CA GLY A 120 -17.14 -8.32 19.94
C GLY A 120 -16.49 -8.84 18.68
N THR A 121 -16.94 -8.29 17.57
CA THR A 121 -16.37 -8.50 16.24
C THR A 121 -16.29 -7.21 15.46
N ASN A 122 -15.22 -7.08 14.68
CA ASN A 122 -15.07 -6.07 13.65
C ASN A 122 -14.77 -6.81 12.35
N SER A 123 -15.71 -6.82 11.43
CA SER A 123 -15.60 -7.58 10.19
C SER A 123 -15.89 -6.69 8.99
N MET A 124 -15.10 -6.86 7.95
CA MET A 124 -15.27 -6.22 6.65
C MET A 124 -15.09 -7.27 5.56
N PHE A 125 -16.03 -7.30 4.65
CA PHE A 125 -15.94 -8.05 3.40
C PHE A 125 -15.97 -7.07 2.24
N ALA A 126 -15.14 -7.30 1.21
CA ALA A 126 -15.15 -6.53 -0.02
C ALA A 126 -14.96 -7.45 -1.23
N TYR A 127 -15.74 -7.22 -2.27
CA TYR A 127 -15.48 -7.68 -3.62
C TYR A 127 -15.00 -6.51 -4.45
N GLN A 128 -13.94 -6.70 -5.23
CA GLN A 128 -13.34 -5.70 -6.12
C GLN A 128 -13.17 -6.30 -7.51
N GLU A 129 -13.44 -5.49 -8.51
CA GLU A 129 -13.12 -5.78 -9.91
C GLU A 129 -12.31 -4.62 -10.49
N VAL A 130 -11.22 -4.95 -11.15
CA VAL A 130 -10.32 -3.98 -11.78
C VAL A 130 -10.12 -4.43 -13.22
N GLU A 131 -10.56 -3.61 -14.16
CA GLU A 131 -10.06 -3.68 -15.52
C GLU A 131 -8.86 -2.77 -15.65
N GLN A 132 -7.81 -3.25 -16.28
CA GLN A 132 -6.55 -2.55 -16.32
C GLN A 132 -6.06 -2.45 -17.76
N SER A 133 -5.69 -1.23 -18.18
CA SER A 133 -4.89 -1.05 -19.38
C SER A 133 -3.46 -1.52 -19.10
N ASP A 134 -2.78 -1.99 -20.15
CA ASP A 134 -1.37 -2.36 -20.06
C ASP A 134 -0.56 -1.10 -19.69
N ASP A 135 0.10 -1.12 -18.55
CA ASP A 135 0.98 -0.07 -18.04
C ASP A 135 2.45 -0.48 -18.09
N GLY A 136 2.75 -1.52 -18.88
CA GLY A 136 4.08 -2.11 -18.99
C GLY A 136 5.15 -1.06 -19.23
N GLU A 137 6.16 -1.06 -18.38
CA GLU A 137 7.33 -0.22 -18.47
C GLU A 137 8.00 -0.44 -19.84
N TYR A 138 8.18 0.61 -20.62
CA TYR A 138 8.70 0.58 -22.01
C TYR A 138 7.78 -0.02 -23.09
N ALA A 139 6.55 -0.39 -22.78
CA ALA A 139 5.61 -0.85 -23.77
C ALA A 139 5.05 0.33 -24.58
N LEU A 140 5.39 0.44 -25.86
CA LEU A 140 4.98 1.57 -26.71
C LEU A 140 3.47 1.64 -26.93
N TRP A 141 2.74 0.58 -26.64
CA TRP A 141 1.27 0.51 -26.67
C TRP A 141 0.62 0.87 -25.34
N ALA A 142 1.37 0.99 -24.24
CA ALA A 142 0.81 1.44 -22.97
C ALA A 142 0.42 2.93 -23.04
N PRO A 143 -0.66 3.37 -22.37
CA PRO A 143 -1.15 4.76 -22.47
C PRO A 143 -0.09 5.82 -22.20
N ILE A 144 0.70 5.65 -21.13
CA ILE A 144 1.77 6.59 -20.77
C ILE A 144 2.82 6.68 -21.90
N SER A 145 3.34 5.54 -22.33
CA SER A 145 4.34 5.48 -23.40
C SER A 145 3.79 6.00 -24.71
N ALA A 146 2.55 5.64 -25.05
CA ALA A 146 1.88 6.10 -26.26
C ALA A 146 1.77 7.62 -26.32
N SER A 147 1.51 8.28 -25.18
CA SER A 147 1.42 9.74 -25.12
C SER A 147 2.71 10.45 -25.51
N PHE A 148 3.87 9.79 -25.36
CA PHE A 148 5.18 10.35 -25.69
C PHE A 148 5.74 9.91 -27.04
N PHE A 149 5.47 8.67 -27.46
CA PHE A 149 6.15 8.05 -28.61
C PHE A 149 5.33 8.01 -29.88
N MET A 150 4.00 8.16 -29.79
CA MET A 150 3.15 8.16 -30.97
C MET A 150 3.27 9.48 -31.74
N LEU A 151 3.38 9.39 -33.07
CA LEU A 151 3.51 10.58 -33.90
C LEU A 151 2.15 11.23 -34.16
N PRO A 152 2.08 12.58 -34.21
CA PRO A 152 0.83 13.31 -34.29
C PRO A 152 0.07 13.10 -35.62
N TYR A 153 0.70 12.60 -36.66
CA TYR A 153 0.06 12.26 -37.91
C TYR A 153 -0.40 10.78 -38.02
N TRP A 154 -0.25 9.98 -36.97
CA TRP A 154 -0.80 8.63 -36.90
C TRP A 154 -2.22 8.66 -36.31
N ASN A 155 -3.23 8.44 -37.18
CA ASN A 155 -4.62 8.41 -36.73
C ASN A 155 -4.96 7.01 -36.19
N PRO A 156 -5.42 6.88 -34.92
CA PRO A 156 -5.81 5.58 -34.36
C PRO A 156 -7.11 5.02 -34.96
N TYR A 157 -7.87 5.81 -35.70
CA TYR A 157 -9.16 5.42 -36.26
C TYR A 157 -9.18 5.48 -37.80
N LYS A 158 -10.00 4.64 -38.40
CA LYS A 158 -10.39 4.70 -39.80
C LYS A 158 -11.47 5.77 -40.00
N GLU A 159 -11.82 6.04 -41.27
CA GLU A 159 -12.89 7.00 -41.64
C GLU A 159 -14.27 6.61 -41.09
N ASP A 160 -14.54 5.31 -40.93
CA ASP A 160 -15.78 4.76 -40.35
C ASP A 160 -15.80 4.80 -38.81
N GLY A 161 -14.76 5.30 -38.16
CA GLY A 161 -14.63 5.36 -36.72
C GLY A 161 -14.12 4.07 -36.06
N SER A 162 -13.91 2.98 -36.81
CA SER A 162 -13.29 1.77 -36.27
C SER A 162 -11.79 1.96 -36.06
N LEU A 163 -11.18 1.13 -35.20
CA LEU A 163 -9.76 1.19 -34.92
C LEU A 163 -8.92 0.86 -36.16
N ALA A 164 -7.89 1.64 -36.39
CA ALA A 164 -6.92 1.39 -37.45
C ALA A 164 -6.00 0.23 -37.04
N LEU A 165 -5.80 -0.74 -37.93
CA LEU A 165 -5.03 -1.95 -37.69
C LEU A 165 -3.87 -2.07 -38.66
N GLN A 166 -2.79 -2.72 -38.25
CA GLN A 166 -1.69 -3.06 -39.15
C GLN A 166 -2.10 -4.05 -40.23
N ASP A 167 -2.98 -4.96 -39.90
CA ASP A 167 -3.43 -6.07 -40.73
C ASP A 167 -4.06 -5.67 -42.05
N ASP A 168 -4.89 -4.62 -42.00
CA ASP A 168 -5.57 -4.05 -43.18
C ASP A 168 -4.83 -2.86 -43.78
N GLY A 169 -3.66 -2.53 -43.22
CA GLY A 169 -2.82 -1.41 -43.65
C GLY A 169 -3.41 -0.04 -43.34
N SER A 170 -4.45 0.05 -42.54
CA SER A 170 -5.03 1.33 -42.11
C SER A 170 -4.17 2.04 -41.06
N TRP A 171 -3.56 1.29 -40.14
CA TRP A 171 -2.58 1.84 -39.20
C TRP A 171 -1.24 2.12 -39.90
N LYS A 172 -0.72 3.31 -39.73
CA LYS A 172 0.50 3.78 -40.40
C LYS A 172 1.69 3.94 -39.47
N GLY A 173 1.51 3.66 -38.17
CA GLY A 173 2.58 3.69 -37.20
C GLY A 173 3.57 2.54 -37.36
N THR A 174 4.79 2.72 -36.88
CA THR A 174 5.84 1.70 -36.87
C THR A 174 5.72 0.73 -35.69
N THR A 175 4.91 1.07 -34.71
CA THR A 175 4.56 0.25 -33.54
C THR A 175 3.06 -0.04 -33.60
N GLU A 176 2.54 -0.80 -32.65
CA GLU A 176 1.10 -1.10 -32.57
C GLU A 176 0.28 0.17 -32.28
N ASN A 177 -0.97 0.18 -32.77
CA ASN A 177 -1.94 1.17 -32.32
C ASN A 177 -2.33 0.89 -30.86
N PRO A 178 -2.04 1.79 -29.90
CA PRO A 178 -2.27 1.54 -28.48
C PRO A 178 -3.73 1.21 -28.15
N LEU A 179 -4.69 1.89 -28.81
CA LEU A 179 -6.11 1.64 -28.59
C LEU A 179 -6.54 0.26 -29.12
N ALA A 180 -5.98 -0.16 -30.26
CA ALA A 180 -6.24 -1.49 -30.80
C ALA A 180 -5.60 -2.59 -29.93
N TRP A 181 -4.40 -2.34 -29.43
CA TRP A 181 -3.74 -3.25 -28.49
C TRP A 181 -4.60 -3.50 -27.25
N MET A 182 -5.04 -2.43 -26.55
CA MET A 182 -5.89 -2.56 -25.36
C MET A 182 -7.19 -3.32 -25.64
N ALA A 183 -7.85 -3.02 -26.76
CA ALA A 183 -9.11 -3.68 -27.12
C ALA A 183 -8.95 -5.19 -27.42
N ASN A 184 -7.77 -5.62 -27.84
CA ASN A 184 -7.50 -7.01 -28.23
C ASN A 184 -6.67 -7.80 -27.19
N ASN A 185 -6.29 -7.16 -26.09
CA ASN A 185 -5.53 -7.79 -24.99
C ASN A 185 -6.14 -7.40 -23.62
N PRO A 186 -7.41 -7.72 -23.34
CA PRO A 186 -8.07 -7.34 -22.09
C PRO A 186 -7.48 -8.08 -20.89
N LEU A 187 -7.35 -7.34 -19.77
CA LEU A 187 -6.94 -7.85 -18.47
C LEU A 187 -7.98 -7.48 -17.41
N SER A 188 -8.51 -8.47 -16.72
CA SER A 188 -9.44 -8.31 -15.61
C SER A 188 -8.91 -8.99 -14.35
N ASN A 189 -8.97 -8.27 -13.22
CA ASN A 189 -8.59 -8.77 -11.89
C ASN A 189 -9.79 -8.70 -10.97
N LYS A 190 -10.09 -9.80 -10.29
CA LYS A 190 -11.15 -9.89 -9.27
C LYS A 190 -10.55 -10.24 -7.94
N LYS A 191 -10.94 -9.52 -6.89
CA LYS A 191 -10.42 -9.73 -5.55
C LYS A 191 -11.55 -9.80 -4.52
N TYR A 192 -11.53 -10.85 -3.74
CA TYR A 192 -12.32 -10.99 -2.51
C TYR A 192 -11.42 -10.71 -1.32
N LYS A 193 -11.87 -9.88 -0.41
CA LYS A 193 -11.14 -9.51 0.81
C LYS A 193 -12.06 -9.71 2.01
N LEU A 194 -11.61 -10.48 2.99
CA LEU A 194 -12.25 -10.63 4.29
C LEU A 194 -11.25 -10.19 5.36
N LEU A 195 -11.60 -9.16 6.11
CA LEU A 195 -10.86 -8.74 7.29
C LEU A 195 -11.80 -8.90 8.48
N SER A 196 -11.48 -9.77 9.40
CA SER A 196 -12.34 -10.06 10.55
C SER A 196 -11.53 -10.19 11.83
N THR A 197 -12.01 -9.55 12.87
CA THR A 197 -11.44 -9.62 14.22
C THR A 197 -12.54 -10.03 15.19
N PHE A 198 -12.33 -11.11 15.93
CA PHE A 198 -13.15 -11.50 17.06
C PHE A 198 -12.37 -11.31 18.34
N TYR A 199 -13.00 -10.79 19.38
CA TYR A 199 -12.36 -10.62 20.67
C TYR A 199 -13.29 -10.92 21.83
N ALA A 200 -12.68 -11.40 22.92
CA ALA A 200 -13.29 -11.49 24.23
C ALA A 200 -12.46 -10.66 25.23
N GLU A 201 -13.13 -9.90 26.04
CA GLU A 201 -12.53 -9.07 27.07
C GLU A 201 -13.19 -9.42 28.40
N VAL A 202 -12.37 -9.81 29.37
CA VAL A 202 -12.83 -10.16 30.72
C VAL A 202 -12.24 -9.21 31.75
N THR A 203 -13.06 -8.81 32.70
CA THR A 203 -12.67 -7.98 33.87
C THR A 203 -12.87 -8.81 35.12
N PRO A 204 -11.91 -9.72 35.45
CA PRO A 204 -12.08 -10.69 36.53
C PRO A 204 -12.08 -10.04 37.91
N VAL A 205 -11.34 -8.95 38.06
CA VAL A 205 -11.30 -8.09 39.25
C VAL A 205 -11.28 -6.63 38.83
N LYS A 206 -11.60 -5.73 39.74
CA LYS A 206 -11.59 -4.28 39.50
C LYS A 206 -10.21 -3.87 38.94
N ASN A 207 -10.23 -3.04 37.90
CA ASN A 207 -9.03 -2.47 37.28
C ASN A 207 -8.17 -3.43 36.42
N LEU A 208 -8.45 -4.73 36.39
CA LEU A 208 -7.76 -5.69 35.53
C LEU A 208 -8.64 -6.05 34.34
N THR A 209 -8.14 -5.80 33.15
CA THR A 209 -8.78 -6.17 31.88
C THR A 209 -7.88 -7.16 31.14
N ILE A 210 -8.41 -8.34 30.82
CA ILE A 210 -7.73 -9.34 29.99
C ILE A 210 -8.49 -9.43 28.69
N ARG A 211 -7.79 -9.30 27.56
CA ARG A 211 -8.37 -9.37 26.23
C ARG A 211 -7.62 -10.41 25.39
N SER A 212 -8.38 -11.29 24.76
CA SER A 212 -7.91 -12.20 23.73
C SER A 212 -8.60 -11.84 22.41
N GLN A 213 -7.83 -11.70 21.35
CA GLN A 213 -8.28 -11.29 20.04
C GLN A 213 -7.72 -12.22 18.97
N LEU A 214 -8.59 -12.71 18.10
CA LEU A 214 -8.23 -13.44 16.89
C LEU A 214 -8.58 -12.59 15.67
N SER A 215 -7.60 -12.30 14.83
CA SER A 215 -7.77 -11.55 13.58
C SER A 215 -7.43 -12.44 12.40
N ALA A 216 -8.24 -12.36 11.36
CA ALA A 216 -8.01 -13.01 10.08
C ALA A 216 -8.07 -11.96 8.97
N ASP A 217 -7.03 -11.93 8.13
CA ASP A 217 -6.98 -11.21 6.88
C ASP A 217 -6.87 -12.23 5.74
N TYR A 218 -7.98 -12.43 5.01
CA TYR A 218 -8.04 -13.34 3.87
C TYR A 218 -8.25 -12.55 2.59
N GLY A 219 -7.46 -12.88 1.58
CA GLY A 219 -7.58 -12.34 0.23
C GLY A 219 -7.53 -13.45 -0.81
N HIS A 220 -8.53 -13.46 -1.70
CA HIS A 220 -8.52 -14.33 -2.89
C HIS A 220 -8.51 -13.45 -4.12
N THR A 221 -7.49 -13.60 -4.97
CA THR A 221 -7.32 -12.81 -6.21
C THR A 221 -7.32 -13.74 -7.41
N THR A 222 -8.15 -13.46 -8.39
CA THR A 222 -8.11 -14.12 -9.71
C THR A 222 -7.81 -13.09 -10.77
N SER A 223 -6.97 -13.45 -11.73
CA SER A 223 -6.60 -12.62 -12.87
C SER A 223 -6.86 -13.37 -14.16
N PHE A 224 -7.37 -12.67 -15.16
CA PHE A 224 -7.59 -13.23 -16.47
C PHE A 224 -7.12 -12.25 -17.54
N TYR A 225 -6.10 -12.66 -18.28
CA TYR A 225 -5.57 -11.95 -19.44
C TYR A 225 -5.84 -12.76 -20.71
N GLN A 226 -6.18 -12.06 -21.78
CA GLN A 226 -6.45 -12.64 -23.09
C GLN A 226 -5.64 -11.92 -24.16
N SER A 227 -5.28 -12.66 -25.22
CA SER A 227 -4.74 -12.11 -26.46
C SER A 227 -5.55 -12.68 -27.59
N PHE A 228 -6.31 -11.85 -28.31
CA PHE A 228 -7.17 -12.33 -29.39
C PHE A 228 -6.38 -12.72 -30.64
N PRO A 229 -6.56 -13.96 -31.17
CA PRO A 229 -5.79 -14.42 -32.33
C PRO A 229 -6.14 -13.70 -33.64
N SER A 230 -7.30 -13.08 -33.76
CA SER A 230 -7.65 -12.26 -34.94
C SER A 230 -6.81 -11.00 -35.03
N TYR A 231 -6.22 -10.55 -33.93
CA TYR A 231 -5.33 -9.39 -33.89
C TYR A 231 -3.91 -9.83 -34.24
N LYS A 232 -3.45 -9.46 -35.45
CA LYS A 232 -2.20 -9.94 -36.03
C LYS A 232 -0.95 -9.70 -35.18
N PRO A 233 -0.79 -8.58 -34.41
CA PRO A 233 0.32 -8.41 -33.52
C PRO A 233 0.45 -9.53 -32.46
N ASN A 234 -0.62 -10.26 -32.18
CA ASN A 234 -0.59 -11.50 -31.41
C ASN A 234 -0.10 -12.71 -32.23
N ASN A 235 0.46 -12.48 -33.42
CA ASN A 235 1.02 -13.47 -34.36
C ASN A 235 0.00 -14.53 -34.84
N ASN A 236 -1.29 -14.20 -34.93
CA ASN A 236 -2.40 -15.13 -35.13
C ASN A 236 -2.37 -16.32 -34.14
N TYR A 237 -1.85 -16.09 -32.95
CA TYR A 237 -1.53 -17.15 -31.99
C TYR A 237 -2.12 -16.80 -30.64
N GLY A 238 -3.39 -16.59 -30.57
CA GLY A 238 -4.08 -16.19 -29.37
C GLY A 238 -3.51 -16.74 -28.09
N GLY A 239 -3.74 -16.09 -27.00
CA GLY A 239 -3.23 -16.47 -25.68
C GLY A 239 -4.29 -16.30 -24.60
N ALA A 240 -4.20 -17.11 -23.57
CA ALA A 240 -4.96 -16.95 -22.35
C ALA A 240 -4.05 -17.22 -21.13
N GLN A 241 -4.12 -16.34 -20.14
CA GLN A 241 -3.47 -16.52 -18.85
C GLN A 241 -4.52 -16.42 -17.75
N ARG A 242 -4.50 -17.38 -16.86
CA ARG A 242 -5.26 -17.31 -15.60
C ARG A 242 -4.36 -17.49 -14.43
N SER A 243 -4.62 -16.71 -13.39
CA SER A 243 -4.02 -16.90 -12.08
C SER A 243 -5.07 -16.92 -10.99
N SER A 244 -4.77 -17.61 -9.92
CA SER A 244 -5.58 -17.67 -8.71
C SER A 244 -4.64 -17.73 -7.52
N PHE A 245 -4.74 -16.76 -6.62
CA PHE A 245 -3.88 -16.64 -5.45
C PHE A 245 -4.73 -16.44 -4.21
N ASP A 246 -4.38 -17.19 -3.18
CA ASP A 246 -4.94 -17.08 -1.83
C ASP A 246 -3.89 -16.54 -0.87
N MET A 247 -4.30 -15.62 -0.03
CA MET A 247 -3.50 -15.07 1.05
C MET A 247 -4.30 -15.15 2.34
N LEU A 248 -3.73 -15.76 3.36
CA LEU A 248 -4.31 -15.83 4.70
C LEU A 248 -3.28 -15.38 5.73
N ASN A 249 -3.62 -14.33 6.47
CA ASN A 249 -2.87 -13.91 7.64
C ASN A 249 -3.74 -14.08 8.90
N LEU A 250 -3.31 -14.94 9.80
CA LEU A 250 -3.95 -15.18 11.09
C LEU A 250 -3.09 -14.60 12.21
N MET A 251 -3.72 -13.80 13.07
CA MET A 251 -3.05 -13.18 14.21
C MET A 251 -3.86 -13.39 15.49
N ILE A 252 -3.20 -13.86 16.54
CA ILE A 252 -3.76 -13.93 17.88
C ILE A 252 -2.99 -12.98 18.79
N THR A 253 -3.72 -12.10 19.48
CA THR A 253 -3.14 -11.13 20.42
C THR A 253 -3.82 -11.30 21.78
N ASN A 254 -3.03 -11.54 22.81
CA ASN A 254 -3.49 -11.64 24.19
C ASN A 254 -2.85 -10.52 25.01
N THR A 255 -3.66 -9.76 25.73
CA THR A 255 -3.19 -8.67 26.61
C THR A 255 -3.83 -8.73 27.98
N ALA A 256 -3.07 -8.35 28.99
CA ALA A 256 -3.57 -8.08 30.33
C ALA A 256 -3.17 -6.65 30.72
N ASN A 257 -4.15 -5.84 31.05
CA ASN A 257 -3.99 -4.44 31.40
C ASN A 257 -4.50 -4.20 32.81
N TYR A 258 -3.65 -3.58 33.65
CA TYR A 258 -4.00 -3.20 35.02
C TYR A 258 -3.81 -1.71 35.23
N ARG A 259 -4.92 -1.02 35.55
CA ARG A 259 -4.93 0.44 35.76
C ARG A 259 -5.39 0.76 37.16
N PHE A 260 -4.63 1.59 37.86
CA PHE A 260 -5.01 2.05 39.20
C PHE A 260 -4.53 3.47 39.47
N MET A 261 -5.15 4.09 40.48
CA MET A 261 -4.82 5.44 40.93
C MET A 261 -4.54 5.40 42.44
N LEU A 262 -3.49 6.10 42.87
CA LEU A 262 -3.15 6.30 44.27
C LEU A 262 -3.27 7.77 44.64
N ASN A 263 -3.91 8.06 45.76
CA ASN A 263 -4.09 9.39 46.33
C ASN A 263 -4.65 10.43 45.32
N ASP A 264 -5.43 9.97 44.34
CA ASP A 264 -6.09 10.77 43.28
C ASP A 264 -5.11 11.58 42.40
N VAL A 265 -3.82 11.43 42.54
CA VAL A 265 -2.79 12.16 41.79
C VAL A 265 -1.78 11.27 41.06
N HIS A 266 -1.66 9.99 41.46
CA HIS A 266 -0.74 9.05 40.81
C HIS A 266 -1.54 8.04 39.99
N SER A 267 -1.53 8.15 38.69
CA SER A 267 -2.15 7.20 37.78
C SER A 267 -1.13 6.26 37.18
N PHE A 268 -1.39 4.96 37.29
CA PHE A 268 -0.56 3.89 36.73
C PHE A 268 -1.36 3.05 35.75
N ASN A 269 -0.74 2.65 34.66
CA ASN A 269 -1.28 1.73 33.67
C ASN A 269 -0.17 0.77 33.24
N PHE A 270 -0.35 -0.53 33.52
CA PHE A 270 0.59 -1.58 33.14
C PHE A 270 -0.08 -2.55 32.19
N MET A 271 0.60 -2.90 31.12
CA MET A 271 0.14 -3.86 30.15
C MET A 271 1.23 -4.89 29.87
N VAL A 272 0.86 -6.14 29.80
CA VAL A 272 1.67 -7.23 29.24
C VAL A 272 0.90 -7.90 28.14
N GLY A 273 1.61 -8.39 27.13
CA GLY A 273 0.95 -9.06 26.02
C GLY A 273 1.83 -10.06 25.31
N GLN A 274 1.15 -10.90 24.56
CA GLN A 274 1.73 -11.88 23.65
C GLN A 274 0.97 -11.80 22.34
N GLU A 275 1.69 -11.96 21.23
CA GLU A 275 1.12 -11.95 19.88
C GLU A 275 1.78 -13.06 19.06
N GLY A 276 0.96 -13.78 18.31
CA GLY A 276 1.40 -14.76 17.33
C GLY A 276 0.76 -14.44 15.99
N GLU A 277 1.53 -14.49 14.92
CA GLU A 277 1.11 -14.26 13.55
C GLU A 277 1.58 -15.40 12.66
N ASN A 278 0.71 -15.83 11.74
CA ASN A 278 1.03 -16.79 10.72
C ASN A 278 0.46 -16.30 9.38
N TYR A 279 1.32 -16.13 8.41
CA TYR A 279 1.01 -15.74 7.05
C TYR A 279 1.24 -16.91 6.11
N HIS A 280 0.27 -17.18 5.25
CA HIS A 280 0.33 -18.16 4.19
C HIS A 280 -0.16 -17.53 2.89
N TYR A 281 0.60 -17.75 1.82
CA TYR A 281 0.26 -17.34 0.45
C TYR A 281 0.54 -18.49 -0.49
N GLU A 282 -0.46 -18.85 -1.28
CA GLU A 282 -0.34 -19.89 -2.30
C GLU A 282 -1.17 -19.54 -3.52
N GLY A 283 -0.89 -20.19 -4.62
CA GLY A 283 -1.68 -20.06 -5.82
C GLY A 283 -1.02 -20.64 -7.05
N PHE A 284 -1.62 -20.34 -8.18
CA PHE A 284 -1.07 -20.78 -9.46
C PHE A 284 -1.30 -19.73 -10.55
N GLN A 285 -0.45 -19.79 -11.56
CA GLN A 285 -0.62 -19.10 -12.82
C GLN A 285 -0.35 -20.08 -13.96
N LEU A 286 -1.19 -20.07 -14.97
CA LEU A 286 -1.06 -20.87 -16.17
C LEU A 286 -1.33 -20.01 -17.41
N THR A 287 -0.45 -20.12 -18.39
CA THR A 287 -0.60 -19.46 -19.70
C THR A 287 -0.65 -20.53 -20.79
N THR A 288 -1.64 -20.43 -21.66
CA THR A 288 -1.74 -21.24 -22.87
C THR A 288 -1.74 -20.35 -24.10
N ARG A 289 -1.31 -20.91 -25.22
CA ARG A 289 -1.27 -20.23 -26.52
C ARG A 289 -1.85 -21.13 -27.60
N GLY A 290 -2.17 -20.52 -28.75
CA GLY A 290 -2.73 -21.25 -29.89
C GLY A 290 -4.25 -21.37 -29.84
N GLN A 291 -4.93 -20.42 -29.25
CA GLN A 291 -6.37 -20.23 -29.41
C GLN A 291 -6.67 -19.90 -30.87
N THR A 292 -7.70 -20.51 -31.42
CA THR A 292 -8.01 -20.44 -32.87
C THR A 292 -8.98 -19.33 -33.25
N ASN A 293 -9.70 -18.75 -32.30
CA ASN A 293 -10.65 -17.67 -32.51
C ASN A 293 -10.88 -16.87 -31.22
N ASP A 294 -11.49 -15.68 -31.36
CA ASP A 294 -11.70 -14.73 -30.27
C ASP A 294 -12.82 -15.10 -29.31
N ILE A 295 -13.60 -16.16 -29.62
CA ILE A 295 -14.71 -16.61 -28.79
C ILE A 295 -14.24 -17.67 -27.79
N LEU A 296 -13.39 -18.61 -28.25
CA LEU A 296 -12.85 -19.68 -27.43
C LEU A 296 -11.55 -19.22 -26.74
N THR A 297 -11.67 -18.34 -25.77
CA THR A 297 -10.53 -17.67 -25.12
C THR A 297 -10.11 -18.29 -23.78
N ASN A 298 -10.73 -19.40 -23.36
CA ASN A 298 -10.35 -20.11 -22.14
C ASN A 298 -9.01 -20.87 -22.29
N LEU A 299 -8.36 -21.19 -21.19
CA LEU A 299 -7.08 -21.90 -21.17
C LEU A 299 -7.12 -23.21 -21.98
N ALA A 300 -8.22 -23.97 -21.85
CA ALA A 300 -8.38 -25.29 -22.51
C ALA A 300 -8.48 -25.20 -24.04
N SER A 301 -8.72 -24.03 -24.60
CA SER A 301 -8.77 -23.82 -26.06
C SER A 301 -7.40 -23.56 -26.69
N GLY A 302 -6.38 -23.35 -25.87
CA GLY A 302 -4.99 -23.24 -26.34
C GLY A 302 -4.40 -24.60 -26.67
N SER A 303 -3.65 -24.69 -27.76
CA SER A 303 -3.01 -25.92 -28.22
C SER A 303 -1.71 -26.24 -27.43
N THR A 304 -1.14 -25.26 -26.73
CA THR A 304 0.15 -25.38 -26.05
C THR A 304 0.14 -24.64 -24.71
N ALA A 305 0.57 -25.30 -23.63
CA ALA A 305 0.94 -24.63 -22.39
C ALA A 305 2.30 -23.94 -22.56
N SER A 306 2.38 -22.64 -22.26
CA SER A 306 3.60 -21.84 -22.50
C SER A 306 4.35 -21.46 -21.22
N SER A 307 3.64 -21.27 -20.12
CA SER A 307 4.25 -21.02 -18.82
C SER A 307 3.31 -21.43 -17.69
N TRP A 308 3.89 -21.81 -16.56
CA TRP A 308 3.15 -22.12 -15.33
C TRP A 308 4.02 -21.81 -14.13
N SER A 309 3.37 -21.47 -13.03
CA SER A 309 3.98 -21.32 -11.70
C SER A 309 2.96 -21.62 -10.63
N ASP A 310 3.41 -22.13 -9.49
CA ASP A 310 2.60 -22.46 -8.32
C ASP A 310 3.36 -22.09 -7.03
N PRO A 311 3.56 -20.79 -6.77
CA PRO A 311 4.29 -20.34 -5.60
C PRO A 311 3.54 -20.63 -4.30
N VAL A 312 4.30 -21.06 -3.29
CA VAL A 312 3.86 -21.13 -1.89
C VAL A 312 4.87 -20.38 -1.04
N THR A 313 4.42 -19.53 -0.16
CA THR A 313 5.30 -18.83 0.78
C THR A 313 4.62 -18.57 2.12
N GLU A 314 5.39 -18.72 3.19
CA GLU A 314 4.91 -18.60 4.57
C GLU A 314 5.90 -17.83 5.43
N TYR A 315 5.38 -17.15 6.44
CA TYR A 315 6.18 -16.66 7.56
C TYR A 315 5.37 -16.64 8.85
N SER A 316 6.08 -16.62 9.97
CA SER A 316 5.47 -16.54 11.29
C SER A 316 6.21 -15.54 12.17
N PHE A 317 5.46 -14.90 13.07
CA PHE A 317 5.98 -14.09 14.16
C PHE A 317 5.46 -14.58 15.51
N LEU A 318 6.31 -14.47 16.52
CA LEU A 318 5.95 -14.60 17.92
C LEU A 318 6.54 -13.45 18.70
N SER A 319 5.70 -12.76 19.46
CA SER A 319 6.11 -11.53 20.16
C SER A 319 5.62 -11.54 21.60
N PHE A 320 6.45 -11.00 22.50
CA PHE A 320 6.10 -10.71 23.89
C PHE A 320 6.42 -9.25 24.18
N PHE A 321 5.51 -8.55 24.85
CA PHE A 321 5.68 -7.14 25.13
C PHE A 321 5.13 -6.74 26.49
N ALA A 322 5.72 -5.68 27.03
CA ALA A 322 5.24 -5.04 28.24
C ALA A 322 5.31 -3.51 28.08
N ARG A 323 4.36 -2.82 28.68
CA ARG A 323 4.28 -1.35 28.71
C ARG A 323 3.88 -0.89 30.09
N GLY A 324 4.49 0.19 30.56
CA GLY A 324 4.12 0.92 31.77
C GLY A 324 3.95 2.40 31.48
N GLU A 325 2.89 2.98 32.03
CA GLU A 325 2.60 4.40 31.94
C GLU A 325 2.36 4.94 33.35
N TYR A 326 2.94 6.09 33.63
CA TYR A 326 2.78 6.81 34.87
C TYR A 326 2.40 8.27 34.60
N ASN A 327 1.41 8.75 35.32
CA ASN A 327 1.02 10.16 35.31
C ASN A 327 0.92 10.68 36.75
N TYR A 328 1.57 11.79 37.03
CA TYR A 328 1.48 12.50 38.28
C TYR A 328 0.74 13.82 38.09
N ASP A 329 -0.48 13.93 38.64
CA ASP A 329 -1.30 15.16 38.71
C ASP A 329 -1.46 15.87 37.35
N ASP A 330 -1.54 15.11 36.24
CA ASP A 330 -1.53 15.64 34.87
C ASP A 330 -0.35 16.57 34.55
N ARG A 331 0.72 16.47 35.31
CA ARG A 331 1.89 17.33 35.26
C ARG A 331 3.11 16.64 34.69
N TYR A 332 3.38 15.45 35.16
CA TYR A 332 4.50 14.63 34.71
C TYR A 332 3.99 13.29 34.20
N TYR A 333 4.38 12.97 32.97
CA TYR A 333 4.05 11.70 32.34
C TYR A 333 5.33 10.97 32.02
N ALA A 334 5.38 9.70 32.31
CA ALA A 334 6.46 8.82 31.92
C ALA A 334 5.87 7.53 31.35
N ASP A 335 6.46 7.01 30.30
CA ASP A 335 6.14 5.71 29.76
C ASP A 335 7.40 4.92 29.41
N PHE A 336 7.28 3.61 29.48
CA PHE A 336 8.29 2.71 28.97
C PHE A 336 7.62 1.52 28.27
N SER A 337 8.27 0.99 27.26
CA SER A 337 7.88 -0.25 26.62
C SER A 337 9.09 -1.12 26.30
N ILE A 338 8.87 -2.42 26.33
CA ILE A 338 9.83 -3.42 25.85
C ILE A 338 9.07 -4.47 25.04
N ARG A 339 9.69 -4.89 23.92
CA ARG A 339 9.12 -5.90 23.04
C ARG A 339 10.23 -6.83 22.53
N GLY A 340 10.00 -8.13 22.62
CA GLY A 340 10.80 -9.14 21.95
C GLY A 340 9.98 -9.73 20.80
N ASP A 341 10.52 -9.68 19.58
CA ASP A 341 9.89 -10.20 18.37
C ASP A 341 10.75 -11.29 17.77
N GLY A 342 10.16 -12.46 17.57
CA GLY A 342 10.75 -13.58 16.84
C GLY A 342 10.15 -13.68 15.44
N SER A 343 11.00 -13.78 14.39
CA SER A 343 10.60 -13.89 13.00
C SER A 343 11.22 -15.11 12.34
N SER A 344 10.41 -15.90 11.63
CA SER A 344 10.87 -17.04 10.83
C SER A 344 11.67 -16.63 9.57
N ARG A 345 11.75 -15.34 9.25
CA ARG A 345 12.53 -14.82 8.12
C ARG A 345 14.03 -14.82 8.35
N PHE A 346 14.46 -15.01 9.59
CA PHE A 346 15.86 -15.00 10.00
C PHE A 346 16.33 -16.39 10.43
N GLY A 347 17.64 -16.61 10.43
CA GLY A 347 18.27 -17.85 10.85
C GLY A 347 17.99 -18.17 12.33
N THR A 348 18.13 -19.44 12.71
CA THR A 348 17.72 -19.98 14.02
C THR A 348 18.30 -19.20 15.21
N ASP A 349 19.55 -18.75 15.11
CA ASP A 349 20.24 -18.04 16.17
C ASP A 349 19.92 -16.53 16.19
N ASN A 350 19.27 -16.01 15.13
CA ASN A 350 18.99 -14.59 14.95
C ASN A 350 17.49 -14.25 14.81
N HIS A 351 16.60 -15.20 15.15
CA HIS A 351 15.15 -15.01 15.07
C HIS A 351 14.68 -13.81 15.90
N TRP A 352 15.27 -13.60 17.10
CA TRP A 352 14.76 -12.67 18.09
C TRP A 352 15.42 -11.30 17.99
N GLY A 353 14.58 -10.25 17.88
CA GLY A 353 14.94 -8.88 18.10
C GLY A 353 14.34 -8.35 19.40
N ALA A 354 15.09 -7.53 20.14
CA ALA A 354 14.62 -6.86 21.34
C ALA A 354 14.57 -5.35 21.12
N PHE A 355 13.40 -4.75 21.35
CA PHE A 355 13.14 -3.34 21.12
C PHE A 355 12.54 -2.72 22.37
N TRP A 356 12.85 -1.44 22.60
CA TRP A 356 12.41 -0.72 23.77
C TRP A 356 12.12 0.74 23.46
N SER A 357 11.29 1.38 24.27
CA SER A 357 11.13 2.82 24.26
C SER A 357 10.93 3.37 25.66
N VAL A 358 11.33 4.62 25.83
CA VAL A 358 11.07 5.41 27.02
C VAL A 358 10.64 6.81 26.60
N GLY A 359 9.60 7.33 27.24
CA GLY A 359 9.05 8.66 27.01
C GLY A 359 8.87 9.41 28.31
N PHE A 360 9.04 10.73 28.24
CA PHE A 360 8.74 11.64 29.31
C PHE A 360 8.06 12.90 28.75
N MET A 361 6.97 13.34 29.39
CA MET A 361 6.32 14.61 29.07
C MET A 361 6.10 15.43 30.32
N TRP A 362 6.46 16.71 30.24
CA TRP A 362 6.22 17.69 31.27
C TRP A 362 5.17 18.70 30.83
N ASN A 363 4.06 18.75 31.55
CA ASN A 363 3.03 19.76 31.34
C ASN A 363 3.36 21.01 32.16
N LEU A 364 4.13 21.90 31.56
CA LEU A 364 4.58 23.16 32.18
C LEU A 364 3.40 24.05 32.57
N ARG A 365 2.30 24.00 31.80
CA ARG A 365 1.13 24.86 32.10
C ARG A 365 0.49 24.54 33.46
N LYS A 366 0.64 23.34 33.96
CA LYS A 366 0.17 22.92 35.30
C LYS A 366 1.05 23.42 36.45
N GLU A 367 2.24 23.95 36.17
CA GLU A 367 3.13 24.47 37.18
C GLU A 367 2.66 25.81 37.75
N LYS A 368 2.80 25.99 39.08
CA LYS A 368 2.33 27.21 39.77
C LYS A 368 2.96 28.49 39.20
N PHE A 369 4.22 28.44 38.79
CA PHE A 369 4.91 29.59 38.20
C PHE A 369 4.41 29.96 36.79
N MET A 370 3.77 29.01 36.07
CA MET A 370 3.23 29.24 34.75
C MET A 370 1.79 29.73 34.79
N GLN A 371 1.07 29.51 35.88
CA GLN A 371 -0.36 29.86 36.00
C GLN A 371 -0.62 31.36 35.87
N LYS A 372 0.36 32.21 36.14
CA LYS A 372 0.26 33.69 36.01
C LYS A 372 0.24 34.18 34.54
N TYR A 373 0.54 33.31 33.57
CA TYR A 373 0.60 33.66 32.14
C TYR A 373 -0.68 33.19 31.44
N ASP A 374 -1.80 33.91 31.59
CA ASP A 374 -3.11 33.51 31.03
C ASP A 374 -3.14 33.44 29.51
N TRP A 375 -2.25 34.17 28.86
CA TRP A 375 -2.09 34.10 27.39
C TRP A 375 -1.48 32.78 26.90
N LEU A 376 -0.80 32.01 27.75
CA LEU A 376 -0.21 30.72 27.44
C LEU A 376 -1.15 29.61 27.96
N THR A 377 -1.99 29.09 27.09
CA THR A 377 -3.08 28.15 27.44
C THR A 377 -2.63 26.69 27.45
N ASN A 378 -1.58 26.37 26.70
CA ASN A 378 -0.89 25.09 26.72
C ASN A 378 0.64 25.29 26.68
N ALA A 379 1.39 24.49 27.42
CA ALA A 379 2.85 24.43 27.35
C ALA A 379 3.30 23.05 27.81
N GLN A 380 3.81 22.24 26.88
CA GLN A 380 4.28 20.88 27.15
C GLN A 380 5.61 20.65 26.44
N ILE A 381 6.50 19.95 27.11
CA ILE A 381 7.75 19.44 26.53
C ILE A 381 7.69 17.91 26.62
N ALA A 382 7.90 17.25 25.49
CA ALA A 382 7.97 15.80 25.43
C ALA A 382 9.32 15.35 24.87
N VAL A 383 9.88 14.30 25.43
CA VAL A 383 11.09 13.64 24.93
C VAL A 383 10.82 12.15 24.90
N ASN A 384 11.08 11.51 23.80
CA ASN A 384 11.02 10.06 23.70
C ASN A 384 12.24 9.52 22.94
N THR A 385 12.67 8.34 23.34
CA THR A 385 13.74 7.63 22.64
C THR A 385 13.49 6.13 22.72
N GLY A 386 13.91 5.41 21.68
CA GLY A 386 13.72 3.97 21.64
C GLY A 386 14.20 3.35 20.34
N THR A 387 14.14 2.03 20.28
CA THR A 387 14.51 1.23 19.12
C THR A 387 13.28 0.56 18.52
N SER A 388 13.26 0.40 17.20
CA SER A 388 12.30 -0.41 16.45
C SER A 388 13.04 -1.31 15.48
N GLY A 389 12.48 -2.49 15.23
CA GLY A 389 13.01 -3.46 14.28
C GLY A 389 12.28 -3.43 12.95
N ASN A 390 12.99 -3.84 11.90
CA ASN A 390 12.44 -4.11 10.58
C ASN A 390 12.90 -5.50 10.11
N SER A 391 11.97 -6.31 9.61
CA SER A 391 12.21 -7.65 9.04
C SER A 391 11.66 -7.76 7.62
N SER A 392 11.50 -6.64 6.91
CA SER A 392 10.95 -6.58 5.55
C SER A 392 11.98 -7.08 4.53
N ILE A 393 12.15 -8.39 4.47
CA ILE A 393 12.84 -9.13 3.42
C ILE A 393 11.92 -10.24 2.90
N ASN A 394 12.27 -10.84 1.77
CA ASN A 394 11.58 -12.03 1.29
C ASN A 394 11.70 -13.17 2.31
N ASN A 395 10.76 -14.10 2.25
CA ASN A 395 10.82 -15.30 3.08
C ASN A 395 11.98 -16.19 2.60
N TYR A 396 12.60 -16.91 3.54
CA TYR A 396 13.66 -17.89 3.28
C TYR A 396 15.02 -17.35 2.80
N GLU A 397 15.26 -16.02 2.84
CA GLU A 397 16.56 -15.44 2.41
C GLU A 397 17.76 -15.92 3.24
N HIS A 398 17.50 -16.42 4.45
CA HIS A 398 18.53 -17.04 5.29
C HIS A 398 18.91 -18.45 4.85
N LEU A 399 18.10 -19.11 3.99
CA LEU A 399 18.31 -20.48 3.52
C LEU A 399 19.00 -20.54 2.15
N ALA A 400 19.85 -21.52 1.95
CA ALA A 400 20.25 -21.94 0.62
C ALA A 400 19.11 -22.74 -0.02
N LEU A 401 18.65 -22.27 -1.19
CA LEU A 401 17.51 -22.86 -1.89
C LEU A 401 17.95 -23.57 -3.18
N VAL A 402 17.16 -24.57 -3.55
CA VAL A 402 17.29 -25.27 -4.83
C VAL A 402 15.99 -25.13 -5.62
N SER A 403 16.09 -25.11 -6.94
CA SER A 403 14.93 -25.15 -7.84
C SER A 403 15.05 -26.31 -8.83
N GLY A 404 13.88 -26.84 -9.20
CA GLY A 404 13.70 -27.81 -10.25
C GLY A 404 13.55 -27.16 -11.64
N GLY A 405 13.14 -27.97 -12.63
CA GLY A 405 12.89 -27.48 -14.00
C GLY A 405 14.12 -27.46 -14.91
N TYR A 406 15.29 -27.79 -14.38
CA TYR A 406 16.51 -27.97 -15.18
C TYR A 406 16.54 -29.35 -15.83
N LYS A 407 17.25 -29.46 -16.95
CA LYS A 407 17.47 -30.71 -17.65
C LYS A 407 18.96 -30.92 -17.90
N TYR A 408 19.42 -32.13 -17.67
CA TYR A 408 20.73 -32.60 -18.07
C TYR A 408 20.56 -33.90 -18.85
N ASP A 409 20.97 -33.92 -20.11
CA ASP A 409 20.83 -35.04 -21.04
C ASP A 409 19.39 -35.61 -21.10
N ASN A 410 18.37 -34.70 -21.16
CA ASN A 410 16.93 -34.96 -21.09
C ASN A 410 16.40 -35.51 -19.76
N GLU A 411 17.23 -35.74 -18.77
CA GLU A 411 16.80 -36.09 -17.41
C GLU A 411 16.51 -34.86 -16.58
N SER A 412 15.54 -34.98 -15.68
CA SER A 412 15.18 -33.88 -14.76
C SER A 412 16.29 -33.64 -13.74
N GLY A 413 16.65 -32.37 -13.58
CA GLY A 413 17.70 -31.94 -12.65
C GLY A 413 17.25 -30.85 -11.71
N ILE A 414 18.03 -30.61 -10.67
CA ILE A 414 17.89 -29.51 -9.73
C ILE A 414 19.17 -28.67 -9.73
N ALA A 415 19.04 -27.38 -9.46
CA ALA A 415 20.16 -26.48 -9.27
C ALA A 415 19.98 -25.59 -8.07
N ILE A 416 21.09 -25.11 -7.48
CA ILE A 416 21.03 -24.10 -6.42
C ILE A 416 20.47 -22.81 -7.04
N SER A 417 19.43 -22.26 -6.44
CA SER A 417 18.76 -21.05 -6.91
C SER A 417 19.06 -19.82 -6.06
N GLN A 418 19.56 -20.02 -4.83
CA GLN A 418 19.85 -18.96 -3.88
C GLN A 418 20.97 -19.36 -2.92
N LEU A 419 21.86 -18.40 -2.63
CA LEU A 419 22.81 -18.52 -1.51
C LEU A 419 22.13 -18.03 -0.23
N GLY A 420 22.06 -18.88 0.79
CA GLY A 420 21.57 -18.51 2.09
C GLY A 420 22.56 -17.64 2.88
N ASN A 421 22.04 -16.97 3.89
CA ASN A 421 22.83 -16.29 4.92
C ASN A 421 22.19 -16.50 6.29
N GLU A 422 22.67 -17.47 7.04
CA GLU A 422 22.15 -17.82 8.38
C GLU A 422 22.38 -16.70 9.42
N GLU A 423 23.29 -15.75 9.14
CA GLU A 423 23.60 -14.62 10.00
C GLU A 423 22.62 -13.46 9.84
N LEU A 424 21.67 -13.52 8.88
CA LEU A 424 20.66 -12.48 8.70
C LEU A 424 19.86 -12.24 9.98
N SER A 425 19.73 -10.98 10.34
CA SER A 425 19.06 -10.53 11.54
C SER A 425 18.24 -9.26 11.32
N TRP A 426 17.62 -8.77 12.38
CA TRP A 426 16.82 -7.56 12.37
C TRP A 426 17.62 -6.30 11.99
N GLU A 427 17.10 -5.52 11.07
CA GLU A 427 17.47 -4.13 10.90
C GLU A 427 16.93 -3.34 12.10
N SER A 428 17.70 -2.42 12.68
CA SER A 428 17.32 -1.65 13.86
C SER A 428 17.38 -0.16 13.60
N THR A 429 16.32 0.55 13.98
CA THR A 429 16.27 2.02 13.97
C THR A 429 16.17 2.55 15.39
N TRP A 430 17.16 3.32 15.80
CA TRP A 430 17.12 4.10 17.03
C TRP A 430 16.58 5.50 16.72
N ALA A 431 15.44 5.85 17.30
CA ALA A 431 14.80 7.14 17.17
C ALA A 431 14.85 7.92 18.48
N THR A 432 15.11 9.23 18.39
CA THR A 432 14.99 10.18 19.51
C THR A 432 14.23 11.39 19.01
N ASN A 433 13.14 11.75 19.71
CA ASN A 433 12.29 12.88 19.39
C ASN A 433 12.22 13.83 20.59
N VAL A 434 12.21 15.14 20.31
CA VAL A 434 11.97 16.20 21.29
C VAL A 434 10.87 17.09 20.73
N ALA A 435 9.76 17.19 21.44
CA ALA A 435 8.61 17.97 21.02
C ALA A 435 8.27 19.08 22.01
N LEU A 436 7.87 20.23 21.49
CA LEU A 436 7.37 21.38 22.23
C LEU A 436 5.97 21.69 21.71
N HIS A 437 4.96 21.64 22.59
CA HIS A 437 3.57 21.98 22.29
C HIS A 437 3.17 23.24 23.02
N LEU A 438 2.81 24.28 22.31
CA LEU A 438 2.41 25.57 22.87
C LEU A 438 1.00 25.94 22.38
N GLY A 439 0.20 26.47 23.31
CA GLY A 439 -1.11 27.05 23.00
C GLY A 439 -1.17 28.48 23.49
N PHE A 440 -1.68 29.38 22.65
CA PHE A 440 -1.76 30.79 22.96
C PHE A 440 -3.20 31.29 22.85
N ILE A 441 -3.67 32.01 23.87
CA ILE A 441 -4.97 32.72 23.93
C ILE A 441 -6.17 31.87 23.50
N ASP A 442 -6.12 30.53 23.67
CA ASP A 442 -7.09 29.52 23.19
C ASP A 442 -7.43 29.62 21.70
N ARG A 443 -6.50 30.13 20.89
CA ARG A 443 -6.68 30.35 19.46
C ARG A 443 -5.54 29.86 18.58
N ILE A 444 -4.33 29.81 19.10
CA ILE A 444 -3.14 29.45 18.33
C ILE A 444 -2.48 28.24 19.00
N ASN A 445 -2.22 27.22 18.22
CA ASN A 445 -1.43 26.07 18.62
C ASN A 445 -0.16 26.03 17.77
N LEU A 446 0.97 25.80 18.42
CA LEU A 446 2.27 25.63 17.81
C LEU A 446 2.87 24.33 18.32
N ASP A 447 3.15 23.41 17.41
CA ASP A 447 3.89 22.19 17.68
C ASP A 447 5.22 22.23 16.93
N VAL A 448 6.31 22.01 17.64
CA VAL A 448 7.66 21.92 17.06
C VAL A 448 8.27 20.61 17.51
N GLU A 449 8.67 19.79 16.57
CA GLU A 449 9.30 18.50 16.82
C GLU A 449 10.66 18.41 16.15
N PHE A 450 11.68 18.00 16.91
CA PHE A 450 12.99 17.60 16.41
C PHE A 450 13.11 16.09 16.50
N TYR A 451 13.59 15.46 15.42
CA TYR A 451 13.85 14.03 15.42
C TYR A 451 15.23 13.70 14.89
N ASN A 452 15.78 12.61 15.41
CA ASN A 452 16.98 11.96 14.89
C ASN A 452 16.74 10.45 14.89
N LYS A 453 16.79 9.83 13.71
CA LYS A 453 16.60 8.40 13.50
C LYS A 453 17.87 7.84 12.88
N LYS A 454 18.50 6.86 13.54
CA LYS A 454 19.67 6.14 13.04
C LYS A 454 19.26 4.70 12.78
N THR A 455 19.29 4.28 11.52
CA THR A 455 19.08 2.90 11.10
C THR A 455 20.43 2.23 10.92
N THR A 456 20.59 1.05 11.48
CA THR A 456 21.81 0.22 11.42
C THR A 456 21.46 -1.20 11.03
N ASN A 457 22.46 -1.97 10.57
CA ASN A 457 22.27 -3.34 10.10
C ASN A 457 21.17 -3.41 9.02
N MET A 458 21.24 -2.50 8.03
CA MET A 458 20.22 -2.42 6.98
C MET A 458 20.20 -3.71 6.18
N LEU A 459 19.01 -4.23 5.92
CA LEU A 459 18.78 -5.41 5.11
C LEU A 459 18.94 -5.05 3.64
N MET A 460 20.00 -5.52 3.00
CA MET A 460 20.35 -5.18 1.61
C MET A 460 20.79 -6.41 0.80
N ALA A 461 20.42 -6.43 -0.47
CA ALA A 461 20.98 -7.38 -1.44
C ALA A 461 22.38 -6.89 -1.88
N VAL A 462 23.42 -7.42 -1.27
CA VAL A 462 24.82 -7.03 -1.49
C VAL A 462 25.36 -7.69 -2.76
N PRO A 463 25.94 -6.92 -3.70
CA PRO A 463 26.64 -7.50 -4.86
C PRO A 463 27.81 -8.39 -4.44
N ILE A 464 27.89 -9.58 -5.02
CA ILE A 464 28.97 -10.54 -4.80
C ILE A 464 29.59 -10.98 -6.12
N SER A 465 30.79 -11.54 -6.05
CA SER A 465 31.49 -11.99 -7.26
C SER A 465 30.79 -13.19 -7.93
N TYR A 466 30.16 -12.94 -9.06
CA TYR A 466 29.45 -13.96 -9.83
C TYR A 466 30.41 -15.10 -10.28
N THR A 467 31.64 -14.76 -10.65
CA THR A 467 32.63 -15.74 -11.12
C THR A 467 33.10 -16.72 -10.05
N SER A 468 33.02 -16.32 -8.76
CA SER A 468 33.43 -17.17 -7.64
C SER A 468 32.27 -17.92 -7.00
N THR A 469 31.08 -17.39 -7.07
CA THR A 469 29.89 -17.90 -6.34
C THR A 469 28.80 -18.45 -7.24
N GLY A 470 28.75 -18.01 -8.51
CA GLY A 470 27.65 -18.30 -9.43
C GLY A 470 26.41 -17.42 -9.19
N PHE A 471 26.49 -16.45 -8.28
CA PHE A 471 25.37 -15.55 -7.92
C PHE A 471 25.80 -14.09 -7.99
N GLY A 472 24.87 -13.20 -8.34
CA GLY A 472 25.13 -11.76 -8.43
C GLY A 472 24.98 -11.02 -7.11
N THR A 473 24.14 -11.51 -6.20
CA THR A 473 23.82 -10.87 -4.91
C THR A 473 23.58 -11.89 -3.80
N ARG A 474 23.74 -11.44 -2.56
CA ARG A 474 23.33 -12.14 -1.34
C ARG A 474 22.74 -11.13 -0.36
N TRP A 475 21.69 -11.50 0.35
CA TRP A 475 21.15 -10.66 1.43
C TRP A 475 22.08 -10.65 2.63
N ASP A 476 22.29 -9.44 3.18
CA ASP A 476 23.17 -9.25 4.34
C ASP A 476 22.71 -8.03 5.16
N ASN A 477 23.13 -7.96 6.43
CA ASN A 477 22.92 -6.83 7.32
C ASN A 477 24.11 -5.87 7.22
N VAL A 478 24.00 -4.86 6.35
CA VAL A 478 25.12 -3.95 6.06
C VAL A 478 24.64 -2.50 5.97
N GLY A 479 25.56 -1.59 6.25
CA GLY A 479 25.31 -0.17 6.11
C GLY A 479 24.51 0.45 7.24
N ALA A 480 24.53 1.76 7.26
CA ALA A 480 23.77 2.58 8.20
C ALA A 480 23.32 3.89 7.55
N MET A 481 22.16 4.38 8.00
CA MET A 481 21.55 5.61 7.53
C MET A 481 21.10 6.47 8.71
N ARG A 482 21.11 7.78 8.53
CA ARG A 482 20.57 8.73 9.49
C ARG A 482 19.57 9.66 8.83
N ASN A 483 18.41 9.81 9.47
CA ASN A 483 17.42 10.83 9.17
C ASN A 483 17.29 11.76 10.36
N ARG A 484 17.40 13.07 10.14
CA ARG A 484 17.19 14.08 11.16
C ARG A 484 16.44 15.26 10.59
N GLY A 485 15.54 15.82 11.38
CA GLY A 485 14.72 16.90 10.87
C GLY A 485 13.96 17.65 11.94
N VAL A 486 13.18 18.60 11.44
CA VAL A 486 12.31 19.46 12.22
C VAL A 486 10.95 19.49 11.55
N GLU A 487 9.91 19.34 12.34
CA GLU A 487 8.53 19.51 11.92
C GLU A 487 7.90 20.65 12.73
N ILE A 488 7.21 21.55 12.05
CA ILE A 488 6.50 22.68 12.67
C ILE A 488 5.07 22.65 12.17
N ASN A 489 4.12 22.57 13.10
CA ASN A 489 2.69 22.69 12.83
C ASN A 489 2.15 23.93 13.54
N VAL A 490 1.41 24.77 12.82
CA VAL A 490 0.74 25.94 13.35
C VAL A 490 -0.73 25.87 13.01
N GLY A 491 -1.57 25.91 14.01
CA GLY A 491 -3.02 26.04 13.86
C GLY A 491 -3.50 27.34 14.49
N ALA A 492 -4.35 28.10 13.80
CA ALA A 492 -4.89 29.35 14.31
C ALA A 492 -6.38 29.51 14.01
N ASP A 493 -7.17 29.80 15.05
CA ASP A 493 -8.54 30.32 14.92
C ASP A 493 -8.45 31.82 14.64
N VAL A 494 -8.31 32.20 13.37
CA VAL A 494 -8.09 33.58 12.91
C VAL A 494 -9.31 34.46 13.25
N LEU A 495 -10.51 33.91 13.00
CA LEU A 495 -11.78 34.55 13.35
C LEU A 495 -12.69 33.56 14.08
N ARG A 496 -13.26 34.01 15.19
CA ARG A 496 -14.27 33.29 15.95
C ARG A 496 -15.37 34.31 16.37
N ILE A 497 -16.38 34.40 15.53
CA ILE A 497 -17.59 35.20 15.79
C ILE A 497 -18.79 34.26 15.86
N LYS A 498 -19.95 34.75 16.36
CA LYS A 498 -21.09 33.92 16.77
C LYS A 498 -21.46 32.81 15.77
N ASP A 499 -21.53 33.14 14.50
CA ASP A 499 -21.99 32.21 13.44
C ASP A 499 -20.90 31.91 12.37
N PHE A 500 -19.66 32.36 12.61
CA PHE A 500 -18.56 32.16 11.66
C PHE A 500 -17.27 31.86 12.41
N LYS A 501 -16.62 30.79 11.98
CA LYS A 501 -15.29 30.36 12.47
C LYS A 501 -14.35 30.16 11.29
N TRP A 502 -13.21 30.83 11.32
CA TRP A 502 -12.16 30.65 10.32
C TRP A 502 -10.91 30.12 11.01
N ASN A 503 -10.54 28.89 10.65
CA ASN A 503 -9.36 28.21 11.14
C ASN A 503 -8.35 28.07 9.99
N VAL A 504 -7.08 28.31 10.27
CA VAL A 504 -5.96 28.14 9.34
C VAL A 504 -4.96 27.20 9.98
N ASN A 505 -4.52 26.19 9.22
CA ASN A 505 -3.47 25.26 9.62
C ASN A 505 -2.36 25.30 8.57
N ALA A 506 -1.10 25.33 9.03
CA ALA A 506 0.08 25.26 8.20
C ALA A 506 1.09 24.29 8.81
N ASN A 507 1.77 23.54 7.97
CA ASN A 507 2.85 22.67 8.39
C ASN A 507 4.08 22.87 7.51
N VAL A 508 5.26 22.71 8.12
CA VAL A 508 6.56 22.73 7.44
C VAL A 508 7.39 21.58 7.99
N CYS A 509 7.97 20.80 7.11
CA CYS A 509 8.89 19.71 7.46
C CYS A 509 10.22 19.93 6.74
N TYR A 510 11.31 19.81 7.47
CA TYR A 510 12.66 19.72 6.92
C TYR A 510 13.30 18.40 7.34
N ASN A 511 13.72 17.59 6.37
CA ASN A 511 14.41 16.32 6.63
C ASN A 511 15.75 16.29 5.90
N LYS A 512 16.81 15.87 6.61
CA LYS A 512 18.10 15.52 6.04
C LYS A 512 18.34 14.03 6.18
N ASN A 513 18.42 13.35 5.04
CA ASN A 513 18.82 11.95 4.95
C ASN A 513 20.33 11.87 4.64
N GLU A 514 21.04 10.93 5.27
CA GLU A 514 22.47 10.73 5.12
C GLU A 514 22.81 9.25 5.29
N ILE A 515 23.44 8.66 4.28
CA ILE A 515 24.05 7.33 4.41
C ILE A 515 25.33 7.52 5.21
N THR A 516 25.45 6.88 6.37
CA THR A 516 26.59 7.03 7.28
C THR A 516 27.60 5.90 7.19
N GLU A 517 27.19 4.77 6.60
CA GLU A 517 28.03 3.59 6.41
C GLU A 517 27.56 2.84 5.19
N LEU A 518 28.47 2.37 4.35
CA LEU A 518 28.27 1.41 3.27
C LEU A 518 29.00 0.11 3.63
N TYR A 519 28.72 -0.97 2.91
CA TYR A 519 29.41 -2.27 3.07
C TYR A 519 30.81 -2.24 2.49
#